data_8fac741234f7b54dd3371ffa6dbb0410
#
_entry.id   8fac741234f7b54dd3371ffa6dbb0410
#
_cell.length_a   1.000
_cell.length_b   1.000
_cell.length_c   1.000
_cell.angle_alpha   90.00
_cell.angle_beta   90.00
_cell.angle_gamma   90.00
#
_symmetry.space_group_name_H-M   'P 1'
#
loop_
_entity.id
_entity.type
_entity.pdbx_description
1 polymer ?
#
loop_
_entity_poly.entity_id
_entity_poly.type
_entity_poly.pdbx_seq_one_letter_code
_entity_poly.pdbx_strand_id
1 'polypeptide(L)' 'WEVFIRSKQGLDHKHAGSLHAADAKMAVENARDVYTRRQEGVSIWVVESKYIHASDPREADSLFEPAEDKI' A
#
# COMPACT_ATOMS: atom_id res chain seq x y z
N TRP A 1 7.57 -4.95 4.35
CA TRP A 1 6.23 -5.05 3.75
C TRP A 1 5.44 -3.79 4.07
N GLU A 2 4.81 -3.26 3.04
CA GLU A 2 3.89 -2.15 3.19
C GLU A 2 2.48 -2.68 3.23
N VAL A 3 1.65 -2.08 4.06
CA VAL A 3 0.30 -2.55 4.32
C VAL A 3 -0.72 -1.53 3.85
N PHE A 4 -1.71 -1.98 3.09
CA PHE A 4 -2.80 -1.16 2.62
C PHE A 4 -4.11 -1.78 3.08
N ILE A 5 -5.00 -0.97 3.58
CA ILE A 5 -6.24 -1.46 4.19
C ILE A 5 -7.45 -0.74 3.63
N ARG A 6 -8.48 -1.53 3.35
CA ARG A 6 -9.82 -1.03 3.03
C ARG A 6 -10.74 -1.45 4.17
N SER A 7 -11.28 -0.48 4.88
CA SER A 7 -12.05 -0.77 6.08
C SER A 7 -13.45 -1.29 5.80
N LYS A 8 -13.99 -1.00 4.62
CA LYS A 8 -15.27 -1.57 4.21
C LYS A 8 -15.39 -1.50 2.69
N GLN A 9 -16.27 -2.34 2.16
CA GLN A 9 -16.48 -2.43 0.72
C GLN A 9 -16.90 -1.08 0.15
N GLY A 10 -16.40 -0.78 -1.04
CA GLY A 10 -16.68 0.47 -1.71
C GLY A 10 -15.65 1.56 -1.46
N LEU A 11 -14.77 1.38 -0.49
CA LEU A 11 -13.69 2.32 -0.22
C LEU A 11 -12.41 1.85 -0.89
N ASP A 12 -11.47 2.78 -1.07
CA ASP A 12 -10.16 2.45 -1.59
C ASP A 12 -9.27 1.89 -0.49
N HIS A 13 -8.27 1.10 -0.91
CA HIS A 13 -7.23 0.68 0.01
C HIS A 13 -6.31 1.86 0.28
N LYS A 14 -6.04 2.12 1.55
CA LYS A 14 -5.17 3.21 1.95
C LYS A 14 -3.97 2.67 2.69
N HIS A 15 -2.84 3.32 2.52
CA HIS A 15 -1.62 2.93 3.20
C HIS A 15 -1.79 3.07 4.70
N ALA A 16 -1.57 1.97 5.41
CA ALA A 16 -1.72 1.96 6.86
C ALA A 16 -0.39 2.02 7.60
N GLY A 17 0.64 1.43 7.01
CA GLY A 17 1.95 1.41 7.63
C GLY A 17 2.82 0.31 7.07
N SER A 18 3.87 -0.03 7.80
CA SER A 18 4.84 -1.04 7.39
C SER A 18 5.02 -2.07 8.49
N LEU A 19 5.44 -3.26 8.11
CA LEU A 19 5.78 -4.29 9.08
C LEU A 19 6.85 -5.22 8.51
N HIS A 20 7.42 -6.04 9.38
CA HIS A 20 8.39 -7.05 9.00
C HIS A 20 7.72 -8.41 9.02
N ALA A 21 7.99 -9.21 8.00
CA ALA A 21 7.47 -10.57 7.91
C ALA A 21 8.35 -11.39 6.97
N ALA A 22 8.35 -12.68 7.17
CA ALA A 22 9.14 -13.58 6.34
C ALA A 22 8.55 -13.78 4.95
N ASP A 23 7.22 -13.72 4.86
CA ASP A 23 6.52 -13.91 3.60
C ASP A 23 5.18 -13.17 3.60
N ALA A 24 4.49 -13.22 2.48
CA ALA A 24 3.23 -12.49 2.31
C ALA A 24 2.14 -12.97 3.27
N LYS A 25 2.06 -14.28 3.48
CA LYS A 25 1.04 -14.81 4.38
C LYS A 25 1.22 -14.30 5.79
N MET A 26 2.46 -14.32 6.28
CA MET A 26 2.78 -13.80 7.60
C MET A 26 2.51 -12.30 7.66
N ALA A 27 2.84 -11.58 6.58
CA ALA A 27 2.60 -10.14 6.53
C ALA A 27 1.11 -9.83 6.67
N VAL A 28 0.25 -10.57 5.97
CA VAL A 28 -1.20 -10.38 6.06
C VAL A 28 -1.70 -10.70 7.46
N GLU A 29 -1.25 -11.79 8.05
CA GLU A 29 -1.69 -12.17 9.39
C GLU A 29 -1.25 -11.15 10.44
N ASN A 30 -0.01 -10.69 10.34
CA ASN A 30 0.49 -9.67 11.27
C ASN A 30 -0.26 -8.36 11.10
N ALA A 31 -0.55 -7.98 9.85
CA ALA A 31 -1.32 -6.76 9.59
C ALA A 31 -2.72 -6.87 10.16
N ARG A 32 -3.33 -8.05 10.03
CA ARG A 32 -4.67 -8.28 10.55
C ARG A 32 -4.71 -8.09 12.07
N ASP A 33 -3.68 -8.57 12.76
CA ASP A 33 -3.62 -8.43 14.22
C ASP A 33 -3.32 -7.00 14.65
N VAL A 34 -2.41 -6.33 13.94
CA VAL A 34 -1.90 -5.02 14.36
C VAL A 34 -2.81 -3.89 13.92
N TYR A 35 -3.26 -3.93 12.66
CA TYR A 35 -3.97 -2.79 12.07
C TYR A 35 -5.47 -2.93 12.06
N THR A 36 -5.99 -4.14 11.95
CA THR A 36 -7.43 -4.34 11.82
C THR A 36 -8.04 -5.00 13.04
N ARG A 37 -7.22 -5.57 13.90
CA ARG A 37 -7.67 -6.31 15.08
C ARG A 37 -8.68 -7.39 14.71
N ARG A 38 -8.46 -8.01 13.56
CA ARG A 38 -9.30 -9.11 13.04
C ARG A 38 -10.75 -8.73 12.83
N GLN A 39 -11.02 -7.46 12.52
CA GLN A 39 -12.36 -7.03 12.16
C GLN A 39 -12.77 -7.69 10.85
N GLU A 40 -14.03 -8.08 10.78
CA GLU A 40 -14.58 -8.65 9.57
C GLU A 40 -14.85 -7.58 8.52
N GLY A 41 -14.84 -7.99 7.25
CA GLY A 41 -15.11 -7.09 6.14
C GLY A 41 -13.96 -6.20 5.75
N VAL A 42 -12.83 -6.33 6.40
CA VAL A 42 -11.64 -5.55 6.09
C VAL A 42 -10.77 -6.27 5.07
N SER A 43 -10.38 -5.56 4.03
CA SER A 43 -9.48 -6.10 3.02
C SER A 43 -8.08 -5.56 3.25
N ILE A 44 -7.08 -6.45 3.15
CA ILE A 44 -5.69 -6.12 3.42
C ILE A 44 -4.85 -6.46 2.19
N TRP A 45 -4.07 -5.50 1.72
CA TRP A 45 -3.05 -5.71 0.71
C TRP A 45 -1.70 -5.55 1.36
N VAL A 46 -0.76 -6.42 1.03
CA VAL A 46 0.63 -6.27 1.45
C VAL A 46 1.52 -6.35 0.21
N VAL A 47 2.59 -5.60 0.24
CA VAL A 47 3.59 -5.62 -0.83
C VAL A 47 4.96 -5.40 -0.22
N GLU A 48 5.95 -6.11 -0.72
CA GLU A 48 7.32 -5.88 -0.26
C GLU A 48 7.74 -4.46 -0.62
N SER A 49 8.34 -3.78 0.36
CA SER A 49 8.74 -2.38 0.17
C SER A 49 9.65 -2.19 -1.04
N LYS A 50 10.46 -3.18 -1.36
CA LYS A 50 11.39 -3.10 -2.50
C LYS A 50 10.70 -2.98 -3.85
N TYR A 51 9.42 -3.31 -3.92
CA TYR A 51 8.66 -3.21 -5.17
C TYR A 51 7.93 -1.88 -5.30
N ILE A 52 8.05 -1.02 -4.31
CA ILE A 52 7.42 0.30 -4.36
C ILE A 52 8.46 1.31 -4.81
N HIS A 53 8.14 2.01 -5.88
CA HIS A 53 9.01 3.04 -6.43
C HIS A 53 8.42 4.40 -6.08
N ALA A 54 9.17 5.18 -5.34
CA ALA A 54 8.76 6.52 -4.97
C ALA A 54 9.38 7.53 -5.94
N SER A 55 8.61 8.51 -6.35
CA SER A 55 9.14 9.58 -7.17
C SER A 55 10.01 10.50 -6.31
N ASP A 56 11.06 11.03 -6.92
CA ASP A 56 11.86 12.06 -6.27
C ASP A 56 11.08 13.37 -6.37
N PRO A 57 10.84 14.06 -5.25
CA PRO A 57 10.12 15.34 -5.31
C PRO A 57 10.73 16.35 -6.28
N ARG A 58 12.03 16.26 -6.51
CA ARG A 58 12.69 17.17 -7.45
C ARG A 58 12.38 16.87 -8.90
N GLU A 59 11.83 15.70 -9.18
CA GLU A 59 11.47 15.27 -10.52
C GLU A 59 9.98 15.45 -10.78
N ALA A 60 9.23 15.98 -9.82
CA ALA A 60 7.79 16.09 -9.95
C ALA A 60 7.38 16.88 -11.19
N ASP A 61 8.09 17.95 -11.50
CA ASP A 61 7.76 18.76 -12.66
C ASP A 61 7.92 17.96 -13.95
N SER A 62 8.94 17.14 -14.02
CA SER A 62 9.17 16.32 -15.20
C SER A 62 8.05 15.31 -15.38
N LEU A 63 7.51 14.80 -14.29
CA LEU A 63 6.43 13.82 -14.37
C LEU A 63 5.14 14.42 -14.89
N PHE A 64 4.99 15.73 -14.75
CA PHE A 64 3.78 16.45 -15.19
C PHE A 64 4.01 17.27 -16.46
N GLU A 65 5.10 16.99 -17.19
CA GLU A 65 5.34 17.65 -18.45
C GLU A 65 4.24 17.35 -19.46
N PRO A 66 3.98 18.28 -20.38
CA PRO A 66 2.95 18.05 -21.38
C PRO A 66 3.11 16.78 -22.18
N ALA A 67 4.32 16.29 -22.28
CA ALA A 67 4.57 15.05 -23.02
C ALA A 67 3.73 13.90 -22.46
N GLU A 68 3.42 13.95 -21.19
CA GLU A 68 2.63 12.93 -20.56
C GLU A 68 1.19 12.97 -20.99
N ASP A 69 0.77 14.09 -21.49
CA ASP A 69 -0.61 14.27 -21.93
C ASP A 69 -0.88 13.57 -23.25
N LYS A 70 0.14 13.01 -23.83
CA LYS A 70 -0.01 12.30 -25.10
C LYS A 70 -0.78 11.02 -24.98
N ILE A 71 -1.04 10.65 -23.82
CA ILE A 71 -1.70 9.40 -23.52
C ILE A 71 -3.17 9.49 -23.86
#